data_a5f002c4b8ccb709833da5a8f8d516a3
#
_entry.id   a5f002c4b8ccb709833da5a8f8d516a3
#
_cell.length_a   1.000
_cell.length_b   1.000
_cell.length_c   1.000
_cell.angle_alpha   90.00
_cell.angle_beta   90.00
_cell.angle_gamma   90.00
#
_symmetry.space_group_name_H-M   'P 1'
#
loop_
_entity.id
_entity.type
_entity.pdbx_description
1 polymer ?
#
loop_
_entity_poly.entity_id
_entity_poly.type
_entity_poly.pdbx_seq_one_letter_code
_entity_poly.pdbx_strand_id
1 'polypeptide(L)'
;MEGYFTTDLEDRQKILSEFESNKNSNIELYLGNEIFLTSNLTELLKEKKAIPLNNTKYILFELPFNIKPMNINDMIFEIQSNGLVPILAHPERYSYFYKNPENYEEFVDKGVLLQLNFGSFDGQYGSRAKLMAEKLLKSNLAHFIATDVHRPNTLYPRIPRIIKNLNELVGDEKINKLTNINPNLLLQNKDIEIEKFSHIKWNLFEKMKMNKK
;
A
#
# COMPACT_ATOMS: atom_id res chain seq x y z
N MET A 1 -0.36 11.58 19.91
CA MET A 1 -1.56 11.86 19.07
C MET A 1 -2.45 10.63 19.16
N GLU A 2 -3.27 10.62 20.19
CA GLU A 2 -4.37 9.67 20.36
C GLU A 2 -5.52 10.17 19.48
N GLY A 3 -6.04 9.35 18.58
CA GLY A 3 -7.24 9.72 17.83
C GLY A 3 -7.38 9.19 16.41
N TYR A 4 -6.69 8.14 16.02
CA TYR A 4 -6.96 7.48 14.75
C TYR A 4 -7.89 6.28 14.96
N PHE A 5 -9.19 6.52 14.70
CA PHE A 5 -10.25 5.55 14.42
C PHE A 5 -10.25 4.26 15.25
N THR A 6 -10.64 4.38 16.50
CA THR A 6 -10.91 3.25 17.40
C THR A 6 -12.39 2.82 17.33
N THR A 7 -12.89 2.53 16.12
CA THR A 7 -14.18 1.82 16.02
C THR A 7 -13.93 0.35 16.35
N ASP A 8 -14.75 -0.24 17.20
CA ASP A 8 -14.68 -1.65 17.54
C ASP A 8 -14.97 -2.54 16.31
N LEU A 9 -14.48 -3.78 16.35
CA LEU A 9 -14.67 -4.73 15.24
C LEU A 9 -16.17 -4.95 14.95
N GLU A 10 -17.00 -5.00 15.98
CA GLU A 10 -18.45 -5.17 15.84
C GLU A 10 -19.10 -4.01 15.06
N ASP A 11 -18.71 -2.77 15.36
CA ASP A 11 -19.19 -1.59 14.62
C ASP A 11 -18.78 -1.64 13.14
N ARG A 12 -17.55 -2.05 12.86
CA ARG A 12 -17.07 -2.19 11.47
C ARG A 12 -17.80 -3.29 10.71
N GLN A 13 -18.07 -4.42 11.35
CA GLN A 13 -18.85 -5.51 10.76
C GLN A 13 -20.31 -5.08 10.50
N LYS A 14 -20.90 -4.33 11.42
CA LYS A 14 -22.23 -3.76 11.24
C LYS A 14 -22.29 -2.82 10.03
N ILE A 15 -21.35 -1.89 9.94
CA ILE A 15 -21.23 -0.97 8.80
C ILE A 15 -21.08 -1.75 7.49
N LEU A 16 -20.20 -2.76 7.45
CA LEU A 16 -20.02 -3.60 6.26
C LEU A 16 -21.35 -4.27 5.86
N SER A 17 -22.08 -4.85 6.81
CA SER A 17 -23.36 -5.51 6.58
C SER A 17 -24.42 -4.53 6.06
N GLU A 18 -24.46 -3.30 6.58
CA GLU A 18 -25.34 -2.24 6.09
C GLU A 18 -25.00 -1.85 4.64
N PHE A 19 -23.73 -1.73 4.29
CA PHE A 19 -23.30 -1.48 2.91
C PHE A 19 -23.68 -2.63 1.99
N GLU A 20 -23.45 -3.87 2.40
CA GLU A 20 -23.79 -5.06 1.62
C GLU A 20 -25.30 -5.16 1.35
N SER A 21 -26.12 -4.84 2.34
CA SER A 21 -27.58 -4.86 2.21
C SER A 21 -28.13 -3.79 1.26
N ASN A 22 -27.42 -2.66 1.14
CA ASN A 22 -27.85 -1.50 0.36
C ASN A 22 -27.14 -1.36 -0.99
N LYS A 23 -26.17 -2.23 -1.30
CA LYS A 23 -25.41 -2.12 -2.57
C LYS A 23 -26.28 -2.54 -3.77
N ASN A 24 -26.34 -1.67 -4.76
CA ASN A 24 -27.02 -1.92 -6.04
C ASN A 24 -26.02 -2.42 -7.12
N SER A 25 -24.99 -3.18 -6.74
CA SER A 25 -23.92 -3.61 -7.64
C SER A 25 -23.40 -4.98 -7.24
N ASN A 26 -22.72 -5.64 -8.18
CA ASN A 26 -22.00 -6.91 -7.95
C ASN A 26 -20.62 -6.70 -7.33
N ILE A 27 -20.35 -5.56 -6.68
CA ILE A 27 -19.08 -5.29 -6.01
C ILE A 27 -19.05 -6.10 -4.71
N GLU A 28 -18.01 -6.89 -4.55
CA GLU A 28 -17.72 -7.60 -3.31
C GLU A 28 -16.98 -6.67 -2.34
N LEU A 29 -17.34 -6.74 -1.06
CA LEU A 29 -16.77 -5.91 0.00
C LEU A 29 -16.06 -6.79 1.02
N TYR A 30 -14.86 -6.39 1.39
CA TYR A 30 -14.03 -7.11 2.35
C TYR A 30 -13.54 -6.17 3.43
N LEU A 31 -13.55 -6.64 4.68
CA LEU A 31 -13.11 -5.85 5.83
C LEU A 31 -11.61 -5.93 6.01
N GLY A 32 -11.00 -4.81 6.37
CA GLY A 32 -9.58 -4.71 6.74
C GLY A 32 -9.26 -3.36 7.35
N ASN A 33 -8.07 -3.23 7.95
CA ASN A 33 -7.55 -1.96 8.41
C ASN A 33 -6.33 -1.54 7.59
N GLU A 34 -6.21 -0.24 7.36
CA GLU A 34 -4.91 0.40 7.22
C GLU A 34 -4.48 0.88 8.61
N ILE A 35 -3.37 0.35 9.10
CA ILE A 35 -2.92 0.55 10.48
C ILE A 35 -1.78 1.57 10.46
N PHE A 36 -1.93 2.65 11.23
CA PHE A 36 -0.79 3.50 11.52
C PHE A 36 0.16 2.72 12.44
N LEU A 37 1.33 2.35 11.91
CA LEU A 37 2.24 1.43 12.59
C LEU A 37 2.85 2.07 13.84
N THR A 38 2.63 1.40 14.97
CA THR A 38 3.12 1.77 16.30
C THR A 38 3.76 0.57 16.98
N SER A 39 4.48 0.79 18.06
CA SER A 39 5.19 -0.27 18.82
C SER A 39 4.29 -1.19 19.65
N ASN A 40 2.98 -1.06 19.57
CA ASN A 40 2.01 -1.87 20.31
C ASN A 40 1.11 -2.72 19.41
N LEU A 41 1.58 -3.09 18.23
CA LEU A 41 0.80 -3.84 17.25
C LEU A 41 0.24 -5.15 17.81
N THR A 42 1.06 -5.93 18.53
CA THR A 42 0.63 -7.21 19.11
C THR A 42 -0.55 -7.04 20.08
N GLU A 43 -0.59 -5.95 20.83
CA GLU A 43 -1.70 -5.61 21.71
C GLU A 43 -2.96 -5.25 20.90
N LEU A 44 -2.80 -4.41 19.87
CA LEU A 44 -3.89 -4.04 18.96
C LEU A 44 -4.50 -5.24 18.24
N LEU A 45 -3.68 -6.23 17.87
CA LEU A 45 -4.15 -7.48 17.26
C LEU A 45 -4.96 -8.32 18.27
N LYS A 46 -4.47 -8.46 19.51
CA LYS A 46 -5.19 -9.19 20.58
C LYS A 46 -6.53 -8.55 20.90
N GLU A 47 -6.58 -7.24 20.94
CA GLU A 47 -7.79 -6.45 21.21
C GLU A 47 -8.71 -6.33 19.98
N LYS A 48 -8.33 -6.91 18.83
CA LYS A 48 -9.03 -6.81 17.54
C LYS A 48 -9.24 -5.36 17.06
N LYS A 49 -8.42 -4.45 17.53
CA LYS A 49 -8.35 -3.06 17.04
C LYS A 49 -7.57 -2.97 15.72
N ALA A 50 -6.59 -3.83 15.55
CA ALA A 50 -5.90 -4.07 14.28
C ALA A 50 -6.37 -5.41 13.71
N ILE A 51 -6.86 -5.42 12.47
CA ILE A 51 -7.30 -6.63 11.79
C ILE A 51 -6.62 -6.77 10.43
N PRO A 52 -6.19 -7.98 10.06
CA PRO A 52 -5.68 -8.25 8.72
C PRO A 52 -6.77 -8.05 7.66
N LEU A 53 -6.35 -7.88 6.41
CA LEU A 53 -7.25 -7.75 5.27
C LEU A 53 -8.03 -9.06 5.06
N ASN A 54 -9.36 -8.98 5.09
CA ASN A 54 -10.28 -10.13 4.90
C ASN A 54 -9.94 -11.35 5.78
N ASN A 55 -9.49 -11.16 7.02
CA ASN A 55 -9.04 -12.22 7.93
C ASN A 55 -7.95 -13.13 7.35
N THR A 56 -7.17 -12.66 6.39
CA THR A 56 -6.01 -13.36 5.82
C THR A 56 -4.74 -13.09 6.64
N LYS A 57 -3.61 -13.62 6.22
CA LYS A 57 -2.31 -13.29 6.82
C LYS A 57 -1.77 -11.90 6.44
N TYR A 58 -2.42 -11.15 5.56
CA TYR A 58 -1.95 -9.88 5.05
C TYR A 58 -2.44 -8.71 5.89
N ILE A 59 -1.53 -7.85 6.32
CA ILE A 59 -1.84 -6.65 7.09
C ILE A 59 -1.32 -5.39 6.39
N LEU A 60 -2.22 -4.43 6.16
CA LEU A 60 -1.89 -3.16 5.54
C LEU A 60 -1.50 -2.16 6.62
N PHE A 61 -0.35 -1.52 6.47
CA PHE A 61 0.12 -0.52 7.41
C PHE A 61 0.69 0.72 6.72
N GLU A 62 0.60 1.85 7.41
CA GLU A 62 1.23 3.11 7.01
C GLU A 62 2.24 3.60 8.06
N LEU A 63 3.10 4.51 7.62
CA LEU A 63 4.14 5.15 8.41
C LEU A 63 3.94 6.68 8.43
N PRO A 64 4.55 7.41 9.38
CA PRO A 64 4.56 8.87 9.32
C PRO A 64 5.19 9.37 8.02
N PHE A 65 4.56 10.32 7.32
CA PHE A 65 5.01 10.77 5.98
C PHE A 65 6.36 11.46 5.94
N ASN A 66 6.75 12.15 7.01
CA ASN A 66 7.90 13.05 7.01
C ASN A 66 9.02 12.63 7.97
N ILE A 67 8.78 11.70 8.87
CA ILE A 67 9.73 11.25 9.89
C ILE A 67 9.82 9.74 9.84
N LYS A 68 11.00 9.20 9.46
CA LYS A 68 11.24 7.75 9.47
C LYS A 68 11.28 7.26 10.92
N PRO A 69 10.46 6.29 11.33
CA PRO A 69 10.57 5.68 12.64
C PRO A 69 11.94 5.01 12.82
N MET A 70 12.58 5.21 13.97
CA MET A 70 13.91 4.62 14.24
C MET A 70 13.84 3.10 14.39
N ASN A 71 12.73 2.58 14.92
CA ASN A 71 12.50 1.17 15.22
C ASN A 71 11.66 0.44 14.13
N ILE A 72 11.65 0.94 12.89
CA ILE A 72 10.83 0.37 11.81
C ILE A 72 11.12 -1.11 11.56
N ASN A 73 12.37 -1.55 11.70
CA ASN A 73 12.74 -2.95 11.52
C ASN A 73 12.15 -3.84 12.62
N ASP A 74 12.13 -3.36 13.86
CA ASP A 74 11.55 -4.09 14.98
C ASP A 74 10.03 -4.21 14.81
N MET A 75 9.38 -3.14 14.31
CA MET A 75 7.96 -3.14 14.02
C MET A 75 7.59 -4.12 12.88
N ILE A 76 8.40 -4.19 11.81
CA ILE A 76 8.22 -5.17 10.73
C ILE A 76 8.39 -6.59 11.28
N PHE A 77 9.43 -6.81 12.08
CA PHE A 77 9.67 -8.08 12.74
C PHE A 77 8.51 -8.49 13.66
N GLU A 78 7.91 -7.54 14.38
CA GLU A 78 6.73 -7.77 15.21
C GLU A 78 5.54 -8.26 14.38
N ILE A 79 5.27 -7.63 13.22
CA ILE A 79 4.24 -8.09 12.28
C ILE A 79 4.47 -9.54 11.89
N GLN A 80 5.69 -9.85 11.43
CA GLN A 80 6.06 -11.18 10.94
C GLN A 80 6.06 -12.24 12.05
N SER A 81 6.46 -11.87 13.28
CA SER A 81 6.42 -12.76 14.45
C SER A 81 5.00 -13.14 14.87
N ASN A 82 4.00 -12.35 14.49
CA ASN A 82 2.58 -12.67 14.65
C ASN A 82 2.03 -13.53 13.47
N GLY A 83 2.90 -14.03 12.58
CA GLY A 83 2.51 -14.84 11.42
C GLY A 83 1.88 -14.03 10.29
N LEU A 84 2.05 -12.70 10.28
CA LEU A 84 1.45 -11.82 9.31
C LEU A 84 2.47 -11.39 8.24
N VAL A 85 1.96 -11.11 7.03
CA VAL A 85 2.73 -10.56 5.91
C VAL A 85 2.45 -9.06 5.81
N PRO A 86 3.46 -8.20 6.03
CA PRO A 86 3.28 -6.76 6.00
C PRO A 86 3.11 -6.22 4.58
N ILE A 87 2.12 -5.34 4.38
CA ILE A 87 1.94 -4.55 3.16
C ILE A 87 2.09 -3.08 3.53
N LEU A 88 3.11 -2.41 2.99
CA LEU A 88 3.31 -0.97 3.18
C LEU A 88 2.42 -0.19 2.22
N ALA A 89 1.49 0.60 2.77
CA ALA A 89 0.62 1.47 2.01
C ALA A 89 1.40 2.65 1.43
N HIS A 90 1.05 3.04 0.19
CA HIS A 90 1.53 4.23 -0.53
C HIS A 90 3.01 4.62 -0.27
N PRO A 91 3.97 3.65 -0.42
CA PRO A 91 5.40 3.85 -0.12
C PRO A 91 6.00 5.04 -0.87
N GLU A 92 5.48 5.38 -2.03
CA GLU A 92 5.90 6.51 -2.86
C GLU A 92 5.61 7.88 -2.24
N ARG A 93 4.86 7.95 -1.13
CA ARG A 93 4.51 9.21 -0.45
C ARG A 93 5.47 9.57 0.70
N TYR A 94 6.34 8.66 1.14
CA TYR A 94 7.27 8.92 2.25
C TYR A 94 8.49 9.69 1.80
N SER A 95 8.57 10.97 2.19
CA SER A 95 9.59 11.91 1.71
C SER A 95 11.03 11.52 2.10
N TYR A 96 11.21 10.82 3.21
CA TYR A 96 12.53 10.39 3.69
C TYR A 96 13.13 9.25 2.86
N PHE A 97 12.34 8.52 2.08
CA PHE A 97 12.85 7.49 1.16
C PHE A 97 13.32 8.04 -0.18
N TYR A 98 12.96 9.28 -0.54
CA TYR A 98 13.31 9.85 -1.84
C TYR A 98 14.82 9.94 -2.07
N LYS A 99 15.60 10.16 -1.00
CA LYS A 99 17.06 10.26 -1.08
C LYS A 99 17.76 8.90 -1.05
N ASN A 100 17.12 7.94 -0.42
CA ASN A 100 17.66 6.60 -0.16
C ASN A 100 16.68 5.54 -0.67
N PRO A 101 16.52 5.37 -2.00
CA PRO A 101 15.54 4.43 -2.57
C PRO A 101 15.87 2.97 -2.25
N GLU A 102 17.11 2.66 -1.84
CA GLU A 102 17.52 1.35 -1.34
C GLU A 102 16.74 0.88 -0.13
N ASN A 103 16.09 1.78 0.62
CA ASN A 103 15.21 1.38 1.72
C ASN A 103 13.97 0.59 1.23
N TYR A 104 13.49 0.83 0.01
CA TYR A 104 12.39 0.03 -0.55
C TYR A 104 12.84 -1.39 -0.88
N GLU A 105 14.07 -1.52 -1.40
CA GLU A 105 14.70 -2.80 -1.71
C GLU A 105 14.88 -3.62 -0.43
N GLU A 106 15.41 -2.99 0.64
CA GLU A 106 15.53 -3.63 1.96
C GLU A 106 14.18 -4.11 2.53
N PHE A 107 13.11 -3.36 2.31
CA PHE A 107 11.78 -3.77 2.77
C PHE A 107 11.29 -4.99 2.01
N VAL A 108 11.44 -5.00 0.69
CA VAL A 108 11.04 -6.12 -0.14
C VAL A 108 11.88 -7.37 0.17
N ASP A 109 13.19 -7.22 0.37
CA ASP A 109 14.08 -8.32 0.80
C ASP A 109 13.69 -8.90 2.17
N LYS A 110 13.08 -8.08 3.05
CA LYS A 110 12.52 -8.51 4.34
C LYS A 110 11.11 -9.07 4.23
N GLY A 111 10.56 -9.23 3.03
CA GLY A 111 9.22 -9.76 2.83
C GLY A 111 8.09 -8.74 3.01
N VAL A 112 8.38 -7.43 2.99
CA VAL A 112 7.36 -6.39 2.97
C VAL A 112 6.87 -6.19 1.54
N LEU A 113 5.57 -6.30 1.33
CA LEU A 113 4.93 -6.00 0.05
C LEU A 113 4.61 -4.50 -0.05
N LEU A 114 4.68 -3.94 -1.26
CA LEU A 114 4.45 -2.51 -1.48
C LEU A 114 3.15 -2.29 -2.28
N GLN A 115 2.24 -1.45 -1.74
CA GLN A 115 1.00 -1.04 -2.40
C GLN A 115 1.09 0.40 -2.86
N LEU A 116 1.12 0.64 -4.16
CA LEU A 116 1.12 1.98 -4.77
C LEU A 116 -0.30 2.52 -4.95
N ASN A 117 -0.45 3.84 -4.96
CA ASN A 117 -1.73 4.49 -5.20
C ASN A 117 -1.90 4.91 -6.67
N PHE A 118 -3.07 4.63 -7.28
CA PHE A 118 -3.42 5.14 -8.61
C PHE A 118 -3.28 6.65 -8.70
N GLY A 119 -3.68 7.38 -7.66
CA GLY A 119 -3.59 8.84 -7.61
C GLY A 119 -2.17 9.37 -7.72
N SER A 120 -1.17 8.62 -7.29
CA SER A 120 0.24 9.00 -7.41
C SER A 120 0.68 9.09 -8.86
N PHE A 121 0.25 8.15 -9.72
CA PHE A 121 0.58 8.15 -11.15
C PHE A 121 -0.06 9.31 -11.92
N ASP A 122 -1.14 9.86 -11.42
CA ASP A 122 -1.80 11.06 -11.97
C ASP A 122 -1.30 12.38 -11.34
N GLY A 123 -0.34 12.30 -10.42
CA GLY A 123 0.27 13.45 -9.77
C GLY A 123 -0.53 14.05 -8.62
N GLN A 124 -1.55 13.35 -8.11
CA GLN A 124 -2.42 13.81 -7.01
C GLN A 124 -1.61 14.19 -5.75
N TYR A 125 -0.53 13.48 -5.48
CA TYR A 125 0.34 13.68 -4.31
C TYR A 125 1.64 14.40 -4.64
N GLY A 126 1.67 15.08 -5.81
CA GLY A 126 2.81 15.86 -6.26
C GLY A 126 3.78 15.08 -7.16
N SER A 127 4.66 15.83 -7.79
CA SER A 127 5.52 15.30 -8.85
C SER A 127 6.63 14.36 -8.35
N ARG A 128 7.00 14.43 -7.05
CA ARG A 128 7.99 13.51 -6.45
C ARG A 128 7.37 12.15 -6.19
N ALA A 129 6.17 12.12 -5.59
CA ALA A 129 5.42 10.89 -5.38
C ALA A 129 5.13 10.17 -6.73
N LYS A 130 4.71 10.93 -7.76
CA LYS A 130 4.53 10.37 -9.10
C LYS A 130 5.80 9.71 -9.64
N LEU A 131 6.93 10.43 -9.59
CA LEU A 131 8.21 9.88 -10.08
C LEU A 131 8.64 8.64 -9.29
N MET A 132 8.45 8.65 -7.97
CA MET A 132 8.76 7.48 -7.13
C MET A 132 7.87 6.30 -7.46
N ALA A 133 6.55 6.50 -7.61
CA ALA A 133 5.62 5.44 -8.00
C ALA A 133 6.02 4.79 -9.34
N GLU A 134 6.36 5.61 -10.34
CA GLU A 134 6.84 5.12 -11.65
C GLU A 134 8.14 4.31 -11.52
N LYS A 135 9.07 4.73 -10.64
CA LYS A 135 10.33 4.02 -10.39
C LYS A 135 10.10 2.68 -9.68
N LEU A 136 9.31 2.67 -8.62
CA LEU A 136 8.95 1.44 -7.91
C LEU A 136 8.28 0.43 -8.84
N LEU A 137 7.36 0.91 -9.67
CA LEU A 137 6.67 0.08 -10.67
C LEU A 137 7.63 -0.50 -11.71
N LYS A 138 8.52 0.32 -12.29
CA LYS A 138 9.49 -0.12 -13.31
C LYS A 138 10.55 -1.06 -12.77
N SER A 139 10.88 -0.92 -11.49
CA SER A 139 11.90 -1.75 -10.82
C SER A 139 11.38 -3.09 -10.27
N ASN A 140 10.10 -3.45 -10.47
CA ASN A 140 9.43 -4.65 -9.92
C ASN A 140 9.36 -4.66 -8.38
N LEU A 141 9.34 -3.48 -7.75
CA LEU A 141 9.21 -3.37 -6.29
C LEU A 141 7.75 -3.26 -5.84
N ALA A 142 6.81 -2.98 -6.76
CA ALA A 142 5.39 -2.89 -6.47
C ALA A 142 4.72 -4.28 -6.50
N HIS A 143 3.82 -4.53 -5.54
CA HIS A 143 3.05 -5.77 -5.44
C HIS A 143 1.55 -5.54 -5.63
N PHE A 144 1.09 -4.31 -5.37
CA PHE A 144 -0.29 -3.90 -5.56
C PHE A 144 -0.37 -2.47 -6.10
N ILE A 145 -1.46 -2.19 -6.80
CA ILE A 145 -1.89 -0.82 -7.11
C ILE A 145 -3.35 -0.70 -6.66
N ALA A 146 -3.62 0.24 -5.74
CA ALA A 146 -4.94 0.46 -5.16
C ALA A 146 -5.41 1.91 -5.31
N THR A 147 -6.68 2.15 -5.05
CA THR A 147 -7.26 3.49 -5.19
C THR A 147 -6.98 4.39 -3.98
N ASP A 148 -6.96 3.82 -2.79
CA ASP A 148 -6.85 4.58 -1.52
C ASP A 148 -7.84 5.75 -1.48
N VAL A 149 -9.08 5.49 -1.91
CA VAL A 149 -10.11 6.50 -2.10
C VAL A 149 -10.86 6.74 -0.78
N HIS A 150 -10.84 8.01 -0.32
CA HIS A 150 -11.53 8.45 0.88
C HIS A 150 -12.73 9.37 0.60
N ARG A 151 -12.92 9.78 -0.66
CA ARG A 151 -13.99 10.69 -1.08
C ARG A 151 -14.56 10.28 -2.42
N PRO A 152 -15.89 10.33 -2.61
CA PRO A 152 -16.50 10.01 -3.89
C PRO A 152 -16.05 10.98 -4.98
N ASN A 153 -16.06 10.54 -6.23
CA ASN A 153 -15.86 11.34 -7.45
C ASN A 153 -14.50 12.04 -7.62
N THR A 154 -13.49 11.72 -6.82
CA THR A 154 -12.17 12.36 -6.97
C THR A 154 -11.23 11.62 -7.91
N LEU A 155 -11.17 10.30 -7.82
CA LEU A 155 -10.21 9.47 -8.54
C LEU A 155 -10.87 8.59 -9.62
N TYR A 156 -12.04 8.00 -9.36
CA TYR A 156 -12.67 7.02 -10.23
C TYR A 156 -12.80 7.44 -11.71
N PRO A 157 -13.21 8.68 -12.05
CA PRO A 157 -13.28 9.10 -13.46
C PRO A 157 -11.94 9.10 -14.19
N ARG A 158 -10.83 9.14 -13.46
CA ARG A 158 -9.46 9.21 -13.99
C ARG A 158 -8.80 7.85 -14.14
N ILE A 159 -9.30 6.82 -13.44
CA ILE A 159 -8.71 5.47 -13.42
C ILE A 159 -8.53 4.88 -14.82
N PRO A 160 -9.49 4.91 -15.75
CA PRO A 160 -9.30 4.33 -17.08
C PRO A 160 -8.11 4.94 -17.83
N ARG A 161 -7.93 6.27 -17.75
CA ARG A 161 -6.79 6.96 -18.33
C ARG A 161 -5.48 6.57 -17.65
N ILE A 162 -5.48 6.45 -16.33
CA ILE A 162 -4.29 6.05 -15.56
C ILE A 162 -3.88 4.64 -15.95
N ILE A 163 -4.80 3.69 -16.00
CA ILE A 163 -4.53 2.30 -16.43
C ILE A 163 -3.94 2.26 -17.83
N LYS A 164 -4.52 3.00 -18.78
CA LYS A 164 -3.99 3.09 -20.14
C LYS A 164 -2.51 3.55 -20.12
N ASN A 165 -2.20 4.63 -19.42
CA ASN A 165 -0.83 5.14 -19.32
C ASN A 165 0.11 4.13 -18.64
N LEU A 166 -0.37 3.40 -17.64
CA LEU A 166 0.43 2.37 -16.96
C LEU A 166 0.69 1.15 -17.86
N ASN A 167 -0.29 0.74 -18.66
CA ASN A 167 -0.12 -0.31 -19.65
C ASN A 167 0.92 0.06 -20.71
N GLU A 168 0.90 1.30 -21.18
CA GLU A 168 1.94 1.84 -22.07
C GLU A 168 3.33 1.87 -21.42
N LEU A 169 3.40 2.03 -20.08
CA LEU A 169 4.64 2.17 -19.33
C LEU A 169 5.34 0.83 -19.04
N VAL A 170 4.57 -0.21 -18.68
CA VAL A 170 5.10 -1.50 -18.16
C VAL A 170 4.39 -2.73 -18.72
N GLY A 171 3.39 -2.58 -19.59
CA GLY A 171 2.60 -3.66 -20.18
C GLY A 171 1.37 -4.07 -19.35
N ASP A 172 0.38 -4.62 -20.07
CA ASP A 172 -0.94 -5.00 -19.52
C ASP A 172 -0.83 -6.13 -18.49
N GLU A 173 0.04 -7.11 -18.76
CA GLU A 173 0.23 -8.28 -17.90
C GLU A 173 0.65 -7.85 -16.50
N LYS A 174 1.62 -6.93 -16.40
CA LYS A 174 2.10 -6.43 -15.13
C LYS A 174 1.02 -5.65 -14.38
N ILE A 175 0.27 -4.80 -15.07
CA ILE A 175 -0.80 -4.04 -14.45
C ILE A 175 -1.91 -4.97 -13.97
N ASN A 176 -2.32 -5.95 -14.78
CA ASN A 176 -3.28 -6.97 -14.35
C ASN A 176 -2.78 -7.78 -13.14
N LYS A 177 -1.49 -8.11 -13.07
CA LYS A 177 -0.91 -8.79 -11.89
C LYS A 177 -1.11 -7.96 -10.63
N LEU A 178 -0.79 -6.66 -10.66
CA LEU A 178 -0.82 -5.77 -9.49
C LEU A 178 -2.23 -5.31 -9.09
N THR A 179 -3.19 -5.31 -10.02
CA THR A 179 -4.56 -4.80 -9.78
C THR A 179 -5.62 -5.88 -9.66
N ASN A 180 -5.32 -7.10 -10.11
CA ASN A 180 -6.28 -8.21 -10.14
C ASN A 180 -5.70 -9.50 -9.57
N ILE A 181 -4.60 -10.04 -10.11
CA ILE A 181 -4.08 -11.35 -9.70
C ILE A 181 -3.62 -11.33 -8.23
N ASN A 182 -2.74 -10.42 -7.86
CA ASN A 182 -2.23 -10.32 -6.48
C ASN A 182 -3.33 -10.02 -5.45
N PRO A 183 -4.27 -9.08 -5.68
CA PRO A 183 -5.43 -8.90 -4.80
C PRO A 183 -6.27 -10.17 -4.63
N ASN A 184 -6.51 -10.93 -5.69
CA ASN A 184 -7.23 -12.20 -5.59
C ASN A 184 -6.46 -13.28 -4.80
N LEU A 185 -5.14 -13.38 -4.96
CA LEU A 185 -4.30 -14.26 -4.15
C LEU A 185 -4.36 -13.87 -2.66
N LEU A 186 -4.30 -12.56 -2.36
CA LEU A 186 -4.47 -12.04 -1.01
C LEU A 186 -5.80 -12.47 -0.41
N LEU A 187 -6.92 -12.25 -1.12
CA LEU A 187 -8.26 -12.61 -0.66
C LEU A 187 -8.42 -14.12 -0.40
N GLN A 188 -7.69 -14.94 -1.15
CA GLN A 188 -7.62 -16.40 -0.98
C GLN A 188 -6.59 -16.84 0.07
N ASN A 189 -5.95 -15.91 0.77
CA ASN A 189 -4.87 -16.16 1.73
C ASN A 189 -3.67 -16.97 1.16
N LYS A 190 -3.44 -16.87 -0.15
CA LYS A 190 -2.32 -17.52 -0.87
C LYS A 190 -1.08 -16.65 -0.85
N ASP A 191 0.08 -17.27 -1.10
CA ASP A 191 1.35 -16.54 -1.19
C ASP A 191 1.40 -15.65 -2.43
N ILE A 192 2.00 -14.48 -2.26
CA ILE A 192 2.30 -13.54 -3.34
C ILE A 192 3.79 -13.59 -3.58
N GLU A 193 4.16 -13.92 -4.81
CA GLU A 193 5.55 -14.01 -5.22
C GLU A 193 6.22 -12.65 -5.22
N ILE A 194 7.38 -12.56 -4.58
CA ILE A 194 8.29 -11.44 -4.71
C ILE A 194 9.18 -11.70 -5.92
N GLU A 195 8.92 -10.98 -7.01
CA GLU A 195 9.70 -11.09 -8.23
C GLU A 195 11.11 -10.51 -8.07
N LYS A 196 12.03 -10.96 -8.91
CA LYS A 196 13.33 -10.31 -9.03
C LYS A 196 13.15 -8.86 -9.44
N PHE A 197 13.64 -7.95 -8.60
CA PHE A 197 13.60 -6.52 -8.85
C PHE A 197 14.96 -5.96 -9.29
N SER A 198 14.96 -4.75 -9.81
CA SER A 198 16.16 -4.01 -10.17
C SER A 198 16.35 -2.81 -9.27
N HIS A 199 17.59 -2.40 -9.06
CA HIS A 199 17.90 -1.21 -8.29
C HIS A 199 17.32 0.06 -8.89
N ILE A 200 16.75 0.92 -8.06
CA ILE A 200 16.25 2.24 -8.48
C ILE A 200 17.46 3.13 -8.80
N LYS A 201 17.53 3.59 -10.06
CA LYS A 201 18.56 4.52 -10.52
C LYS A 201 17.94 5.87 -10.86
N TRP A 202 18.56 6.94 -10.34
CA TRP A 202 18.21 8.31 -10.66
C TRP A 202 19.11 8.87 -11.74
N ASN A 203 18.55 9.48 -12.78
CA ASN A 203 19.31 10.38 -13.62
C ASN A 203 19.53 11.73 -12.93
N LEU A 204 20.34 12.61 -13.51
CA LEU A 204 20.73 13.89 -12.89
C LEU A 204 19.52 14.78 -12.59
N PHE A 205 18.58 14.89 -13.51
CA PHE A 205 17.37 15.72 -13.34
C PHE A 205 16.44 15.17 -12.26
N GLU A 206 16.27 13.85 -12.20
CA GLU A 206 15.49 13.17 -11.18
C GLU A 206 16.10 13.37 -9.79
N LYS A 207 17.44 13.24 -9.66
CA LYS A 207 18.14 13.56 -8.40
C LYS A 207 17.90 14.98 -7.94
N MET A 208 17.98 15.95 -8.85
CA MET A 208 17.70 17.35 -8.54
C MET A 208 16.25 17.55 -8.05
N LYS A 209 15.29 16.87 -8.66
CA LYS A 209 13.87 16.93 -8.28
C LYS A 209 13.62 16.32 -6.91
N MET A 210 14.24 15.18 -6.58
CA MET A 210 14.10 14.50 -5.30
C MET A 210 14.79 15.24 -4.14
N ASN A 211 15.84 16.01 -4.41
CA ASN A 211 16.58 16.78 -3.42
C ASN A 211 16.01 18.17 -3.12
N LYS A 212 15.04 18.68 -3.89
CA LYS A 212 14.38 19.95 -3.55
C LYS A 212 13.65 19.80 -2.22
N LYS A 213 13.86 20.79 -1.33
CA LYS A 213 13.15 20.89 -0.04
C LYS A 213 11.66 21.18 -0.25
#